data_4c9450686114ada6397342b6b6c8e71d
#
_entry.id   4c9450686114ada6397342b6b6c8e71d
#
_cell.length_a   1.000
_cell.length_b   1.000
_cell.length_c   1.000
_cell.angle_alpha   90.00
_cell.angle_beta   90.00
_cell.angle_gamma   90.00
#
_symmetry.space_group_name_H-M   'P 1'
#
loop_
_entity.id
_entity.type
_entity.pdbx_description
1 polymer ?
#
loop_
_entity_poly.entity_id
_entity_poly.type
_entity_poly.pdbx_seq_one_letter_code
_entity_poly.pdbx_strand_id
1 'polypeptide(L)'
;MSRRVAGLLALSILSLPLPATAAAQGSIAGELVDPTELRVCADPASLPFSNQQGEGYENKIAELMAKRLGVGLTYTWYPNALGFVRNTLRADKCDLIMGVVAADEQVQNTNPYYRSTYALVYRTADADRFADLDSPMMQLARIGVVAGTPPVNLLARKGLTGQIRGYDLMVDSRVEQPARQAIEDVANGQLDVALLWGPIAGYWAKRQPVPLTVAAIKGDPHTGPRLDFRISMGLRPNEPDWKHRVNDLIRELQPEIQAILLDYGVPLLDEQGNPITPGPSTVVPASTVPEPSGYRMDKYRAPVPATLAGATVLSTAALEQLIAERHPVLIDVLPKQRRPKDRDQNQLWIEPKREHIAGSVWLPNVGFGDLSPDFTDYFRTELAKLTGGDKSKPVVFYCDANCWMSWNAAKRALVELGYTSVYWYPEGIRGWQKAGQQMVEAHEIPMPDFQP
;
A
#
# COMPACT_ATOMS: atom_id res chain seq x y z
N MET A 1 -47.10 -83.50 8.66
CA MET A 1 -47.46 -82.38 7.79
C MET A 1 -46.84 -81.13 8.40
N SER A 2 -45.73 -80.70 7.83
CA SER A 2 -44.84 -79.70 8.42
C SER A 2 -45.02 -78.37 7.70
N ARG A 3 -45.32 -77.29 8.43
CA ARG A 3 -45.35 -75.92 7.90
C ARG A 3 -44.02 -75.21 8.31
N ARG A 4 -43.26 -74.84 7.33
CA ARG A 4 -42.09 -74.01 7.48
C ARG A 4 -42.52 -72.53 7.47
N VAL A 5 -42.16 -71.79 8.52
CA VAL A 5 -42.30 -70.31 8.60
C VAL A 5 -40.96 -69.73 8.18
N ALA A 6 -40.95 -68.91 7.12
CA ALA A 6 -39.79 -68.14 6.70
C ALA A 6 -39.78 -66.78 7.41
N GLY A 7 -38.75 -66.57 8.23
CA GLY A 7 -38.51 -65.26 8.83
C GLY A 7 -37.66 -64.37 7.93
N LEU A 8 -38.20 -63.21 7.54
CA LEU A 8 -37.42 -62.14 6.91
C LEU A 8 -36.64 -61.34 7.99
N LEU A 9 -35.31 -61.42 7.89
CA LEU A 9 -34.45 -60.50 8.62
C LEU A 9 -34.32 -59.20 7.79
N ALA A 10 -34.78 -58.13 8.34
CA ALA A 10 -34.53 -56.77 7.81
C ALA A 10 -33.15 -56.32 8.27
N LEU A 11 -32.22 -56.14 7.34
CA LEU A 11 -30.88 -55.62 7.58
C LEU A 11 -30.95 -54.08 7.56
N SER A 12 -30.93 -53.45 8.73
CA SER A 12 -30.82 -51.99 8.87
C SER A 12 -29.37 -51.56 8.62
N ILE A 13 -29.12 -50.94 7.48
CA ILE A 13 -27.80 -50.34 7.14
C ILE A 13 -27.72 -49.02 7.92
N LEU A 14 -26.88 -49.02 8.97
CA LEU A 14 -26.49 -47.84 9.73
C LEU A 14 -25.45 -47.06 8.88
N SER A 15 -25.83 -45.99 8.24
CA SER A 15 -24.88 -45.09 7.54
C SER A 15 -24.15 -44.25 8.57
N LEU A 16 -22.90 -44.62 8.89
CA LEU A 16 -21.96 -43.78 9.61
C LEU A 16 -21.49 -42.62 8.71
N PRO A 17 -21.49 -41.36 9.18
CA PRO A 17 -20.88 -40.29 8.43
C PRO A 17 -19.35 -40.50 8.39
N LEU A 18 -18.78 -40.56 7.19
CA LEU A 18 -17.34 -40.50 6.98
C LEU A 18 -16.82 -39.17 7.52
N PRO A 19 -15.74 -39.15 8.33
CA PRO A 19 -15.09 -37.91 8.69
C PRO A 19 -14.54 -37.26 7.42
N ALA A 20 -14.86 -35.97 7.22
CA ALA A 20 -14.25 -35.14 6.20
C ALA A 20 -12.74 -35.16 6.45
N THR A 21 -12.00 -35.77 5.55
CA THR A 21 -10.54 -35.69 5.54
C THR A 21 -10.18 -34.22 5.33
N ALA A 22 -9.72 -33.58 6.41
CA ALA A 22 -8.93 -32.34 6.28
C ALA A 22 -7.80 -32.66 5.28
N ALA A 23 -7.73 -31.85 4.22
CA ALA A 23 -6.66 -31.95 3.26
C ALA A 23 -5.35 -31.90 4.02
N ALA A 24 -4.63 -33.01 4.02
CA ALA A 24 -3.30 -33.08 4.59
C ALA A 24 -2.45 -32.03 3.87
N GLN A 25 -2.07 -30.99 4.59
CA GLN A 25 -0.96 -30.14 4.19
C GLN A 25 0.23 -31.09 4.03
N GLY A 26 0.68 -31.27 2.78
CA GLY A 26 1.78 -32.16 2.46
C GLY A 26 2.96 -31.82 3.36
N SER A 27 3.37 -32.74 4.21
CA SER A 27 4.62 -32.63 4.95
C SER A 27 5.75 -32.51 3.94
N ILE A 28 6.55 -31.46 4.05
CA ILE A 28 7.79 -31.27 3.30
C ILE A 28 8.77 -32.34 3.85
N ALA A 29 8.59 -33.56 3.41
CA ALA A 29 9.34 -34.72 3.96
C ALA A 29 10.80 -34.64 3.50
N GLY A 30 11.71 -34.37 4.44
CA GLY A 30 13.16 -34.36 4.22
C GLY A 30 13.78 -32.95 4.19
N GLU A 31 13.01 -31.89 4.28
CA GLU A 31 13.51 -30.51 4.40
C GLU A 31 13.54 -30.07 5.89
N LEU A 32 14.44 -29.15 6.22
CA LEU A 32 14.64 -28.67 7.60
C LEU A 32 13.69 -27.52 7.99
N VAL A 33 12.70 -27.25 7.16
CA VAL A 33 11.71 -26.18 7.36
C VAL A 33 10.74 -26.55 8.47
N ASP A 34 10.46 -25.60 9.37
CA ASP A 34 9.47 -25.80 10.41
C ASP A 34 8.04 -25.69 9.82
N PRO A 35 7.22 -26.75 9.93
CA PRO A 35 5.87 -26.73 9.37
C PRO A 35 4.86 -25.94 10.22
N THR A 36 5.22 -25.51 11.43
CA THR A 36 4.32 -24.86 12.40
C THR A 36 4.58 -23.36 12.55
N GLU A 37 5.76 -22.91 12.12
CA GLU A 37 6.19 -21.52 12.24
C GLU A 37 6.94 -21.06 10.97
N LEU A 38 6.72 -19.83 10.58
CA LEU A 38 7.58 -19.12 9.62
C LEU A 38 8.77 -18.52 10.39
N ARG A 39 9.94 -19.13 10.28
CA ARG A 39 11.16 -18.68 10.96
C ARG A 39 11.96 -17.76 10.04
N VAL A 40 12.05 -16.48 10.37
CA VAL A 40 12.70 -15.45 9.55
C VAL A 40 14.00 -15.00 10.19
N CYS A 41 15.09 -14.94 9.41
CA CYS A 41 16.32 -14.26 9.80
C CYS A 41 16.27 -12.79 9.36
N ALA A 42 16.47 -11.88 10.31
CA ALA A 42 16.32 -10.45 10.07
C ALA A 42 17.32 -9.62 10.90
N ASP A 43 17.59 -8.41 10.43
CA ASP A 43 18.38 -7.43 11.16
C ASP A 43 17.51 -6.76 12.24
N PRO A 44 18.02 -6.64 13.49
CA PRO A 44 17.25 -6.08 14.60
C PRO A 44 17.01 -4.57 14.51
N ALA A 45 17.74 -3.82 13.66
CA ALA A 45 17.71 -2.36 13.65
C ALA A 45 17.98 -1.74 12.26
N SER A 46 17.57 -2.38 11.18
CA SER A 46 17.82 -1.95 9.79
C SER A 46 16.56 -1.45 9.09
N LEU A 47 15.92 -0.38 9.61
CA LEU A 47 14.83 0.26 8.89
C LEU A 47 15.29 0.90 7.57
N PRO A 48 14.51 0.78 6.50
CA PRO A 48 13.11 0.33 6.39
C PRO A 48 12.89 -1.18 6.26
N PHE A 49 13.94 -2.01 6.27
CA PHE A 49 13.85 -3.44 6.03
C PHE A 49 13.18 -4.15 7.21
N SER A 50 13.88 -4.21 8.34
CA SER A 50 13.41 -4.89 9.54
C SER A 50 13.88 -4.21 10.83
N ASN A 51 13.13 -4.40 11.90
CA ASN A 51 13.55 -4.15 13.27
C ASN A 51 12.81 -5.07 14.25
N GLN A 52 13.26 -5.10 15.51
CA GLN A 52 12.64 -5.93 16.54
C GLN A 52 11.21 -5.50 16.90
N GLN A 53 10.83 -4.25 16.61
CA GLN A 53 9.48 -3.71 16.84
C GLN A 53 8.48 -4.09 15.72
N GLY A 54 8.95 -4.76 14.66
CA GLY A 54 8.08 -5.16 13.55
C GLY A 54 7.67 -4.00 12.62
N GLU A 55 8.45 -2.93 12.58
CA GLU A 55 8.11 -1.70 11.84
C GLU A 55 8.67 -1.67 10.40
N GLY A 56 9.53 -2.59 10.03
CA GLY A 56 10.08 -2.66 8.67
C GLY A 56 9.13 -3.29 7.67
N TYR A 57 9.29 -2.98 6.38
CA TYR A 57 8.45 -3.57 5.34
C TYR A 57 8.67 -5.08 5.19
N GLU A 58 9.86 -5.60 5.46
CA GLU A 58 10.14 -7.03 5.48
C GLU A 58 9.42 -7.72 6.64
N ASN A 59 9.29 -7.05 7.80
CA ASN A 59 8.45 -7.54 8.89
C ASN A 59 6.99 -7.65 8.44
N LYS A 60 6.45 -6.60 7.77
CA LYS A 60 5.06 -6.58 7.30
C LYS A 60 4.78 -7.64 6.25
N ILE A 61 5.73 -7.88 5.35
CA ILE A 61 5.62 -8.94 4.35
C ILE A 61 5.69 -10.33 5.03
N ALA A 62 6.58 -10.52 6.01
CA ALA A 62 6.66 -11.78 6.76
C ALA A 62 5.36 -12.06 7.56
N GLU A 63 4.78 -11.04 8.22
CA GLU A 63 3.47 -11.12 8.88
C GLU A 63 2.36 -11.54 7.90
N LEU A 64 2.35 -10.95 6.69
CA LEU A 64 1.40 -11.27 5.64
C LEU A 64 1.55 -12.73 5.17
N MET A 65 2.80 -13.20 4.96
CA MET A 65 3.10 -14.56 4.56
C MET A 65 2.72 -15.59 5.64
N ALA A 66 3.09 -15.35 6.90
CA ALA A 66 2.74 -16.22 8.02
C ALA A 66 1.21 -16.35 8.19
N LYS A 67 0.49 -15.23 8.08
CA LYS A 67 -0.97 -15.22 8.08
C LYS A 67 -1.56 -16.04 6.93
N ARG A 68 -1.00 -15.95 5.74
CA ARG A 68 -1.45 -16.71 4.56
C ARG A 68 -1.16 -18.20 4.68
N LEU A 69 -0.06 -18.56 5.35
CA LEU A 69 0.28 -19.95 5.67
C LEU A 69 -0.56 -20.51 6.83
N GLY A 70 -1.11 -19.67 7.68
CA GLY A 70 -1.84 -20.08 8.90
C GLY A 70 -0.92 -20.58 10.02
N VAL A 71 0.34 -20.09 10.07
CA VAL A 71 1.37 -20.50 11.03
C VAL A 71 1.84 -19.32 11.90
N GLY A 72 2.57 -19.60 12.97
CA GLY A 72 3.29 -18.62 13.77
C GLY A 72 4.39 -17.90 12.98
N LEU A 73 4.84 -16.74 13.48
CA LEU A 73 5.99 -16.00 12.94
C LEU A 73 7.01 -15.80 14.04
N THR A 74 8.24 -16.24 13.78
CA THR A 74 9.36 -16.08 14.70
C THR A 74 10.58 -15.50 13.99
N TYR A 75 11.46 -14.84 14.74
CA TYR A 75 12.63 -14.18 14.20
C TYR A 75 13.92 -14.64 14.87
N THR A 76 14.94 -14.88 14.03
CA THR A 76 16.33 -14.93 14.46
C THR A 76 16.98 -13.58 14.13
N TRP A 77 17.25 -12.82 15.14
CA TRP A 77 17.85 -11.47 15.01
C TRP A 77 19.37 -11.54 14.95
N TYR A 78 19.93 -11.01 13.87
CA TYR A 78 21.38 -10.89 13.69
C TYR A 78 21.67 -9.66 12.81
N PRO A 79 22.67 -8.80 13.12
CA PRO A 79 23.02 -7.69 12.25
C PRO A 79 23.38 -8.14 10.86
N ASN A 80 22.83 -7.48 9.83
CA ASN A 80 23.09 -7.79 8.41
C ASN A 80 24.49 -7.30 8.00
N ALA A 81 25.51 -7.95 8.53
CA ALA A 81 26.92 -7.71 8.31
C ALA A 81 27.62 -9.02 7.90
N LEU A 82 28.95 -9.01 7.84
CA LEU A 82 29.74 -10.20 7.51
C LEU A 82 29.33 -11.41 8.36
N GLY A 83 28.97 -12.50 7.68
CA GLY A 83 28.59 -13.76 8.33
C GLY A 83 27.10 -13.89 8.66
N PHE A 84 26.23 -12.93 8.27
CA PHE A 84 24.81 -13.01 8.48
C PHE A 84 24.23 -14.36 8.01
N VAL A 85 24.35 -14.69 6.73
CA VAL A 85 23.83 -15.96 6.16
C VAL A 85 24.42 -17.18 6.86
N ARG A 86 25.73 -17.17 7.12
CA ARG A 86 26.43 -18.30 7.75
C ARG A 86 25.97 -18.57 9.18
N ASN A 87 25.76 -17.49 9.96
CA ASN A 87 25.43 -17.61 11.39
C ASN A 87 23.92 -17.72 11.66
N THR A 88 23.08 -17.59 10.62
CA THR A 88 21.63 -17.63 10.71
C THR A 88 21.05 -18.74 9.83
N LEU A 89 20.81 -18.49 8.56
CA LEU A 89 20.15 -19.40 7.62
C LEU A 89 20.93 -20.75 7.48
N ARG A 90 22.25 -20.68 7.26
CA ARG A 90 23.09 -21.89 7.14
C ARG A 90 23.36 -22.62 8.46
N ALA A 91 23.04 -21.97 9.58
CA ALA A 91 23.08 -22.55 10.91
C ALA A 91 21.70 -23.05 11.39
N ASP A 92 20.76 -23.25 10.49
CA ASP A 92 19.39 -23.76 10.68
C ASP A 92 18.56 -22.98 11.73
N LYS A 93 18.89 -21.69 11.94
CA LYS A 93 18.19 -20.84 12.91
C LYS A 93 16.93 -20.19 12.35
N CYS A 94 16.76 -20.20 11.04
CA CYS A 94 15.59 -19.70 10.32
C CYS A 94 15.44 -20.43 8.99
N ASP A 95 14.31 -20.23 8.31
CA ASP A 95 13.99 -20.86 7.03
C ASP A 95 13.96 -19.85 5.88
N LEU A 96 14.04 -18.56 6.20
CA LEU A 96 13.85 -17.50 5.23
C LEU A 96 14.64 -16.24 5.60
N ILE A 97 15.30 -15.63 4.61
CA ILE A 97 15.79 -14.25 4.62
C ILE A 97 14.92 -13.46 3.65
N MET A 98 14.34 -12.33 4.09
CA MET A 98 13.34 -11.61 3.31
C MET A 98 13.94 -10.85 2.12
N GLY A 99 15.15 -10.31 2.24
CA GLY A 99 15.76 -9.48 1.21
C GLY A 99 17.19 -9.90 0.86
N VAL A 100 17.36 -10.47 -0.35
CA VAL A 100 18.68 -10.71 -0.97
C VAL A 100 18.64 -10.25 -2.43
N VAL A 101 19.78 -9.84 -2.95
CA VAL A 101 19.88 -9.55 -4.39
C VAL A 101 19.67 -10.85 -5.17
N ALA A 102 18.83 -10.83 -6.18
CA ALA A 102 18.61 -12.01 -7.02
C ALA A 102 19.92 -12.49 -7.63
N ALA A 103 20.14 -13.81 -7.61
CA ALA A 103 21.37 -14.50 -7.94
C ALA A 103 22.51 -14.33 -6.91
N ASP A 104 22.19 -14.06 -5.64
CA ASP A 104 23.15 -14.21 -4.55
C ASP A 104 23.53 -15.70 -4.39
N GLU A 105 24.83 -16.01 -4.53
CA GLU A 105 25.37 -17.36 -4.49
C GLU A 105 25.40 -17.96 -3.07
N GLN A 106 25.21 -17.15 -2.04
CA GLN A 106 25.23 -17.62 -0.66
C GLN A 106 23.97 -18.37 -0.25
N VAL A 107 22.86 -18.19 -0.99
CA VAL A 107 21.53 -18.73 -0.69
C VAL A 107 20.88 -19.33 -1.93
N GLN A 108 19.85 -20.15 -1.73
CA GLN A 108 18.93 -20.50 -2.81
C GLN A 108 17.92 -19.37 -2.97
N ASN A 109 17.95 -18.71 -4.13
CA ASN A 109 17.07 -17.57 -4.41
C ASN A 109 15.67 -18.03 -4.81
N THR A 110 14.64 -17.34 -4.32
CA THR A 110 13.28 -17.39 -4.87
C THR A 110 13.17 -16.62 -6.17
N ASN A 111 11.98 -16.60 -6.78
CA ASN A 111 11.64 -15.59 -7.76
C ASN A 111 11.74 -14.19 -7.11
N PRO A 112 12.20 -13.17 -7.85
CA PRO A 112 12.19 -11.81 -7.35
C PRO A 112 10.76 -11.36 -7.03
N TYR A 113 10.59 -10.65 -5.92
CA TYR A 113 9.29 -10.10 -5.53
C TYR A 113 9.20 -8.58 -5.68
N TYR A 114 10.33 -7.91 -5.89
CA TYR A 114 10.37 -6.53 -6.38
C TYR A 114 11.68 -6.22 -7.08
N ARG A 115 11.68 -5.11 -7.83
CA ARG A 115 12.86 -4.48 -8.42
C ARG A 115 12.92 -3.03 -7.98
N SER A 116 14.10 -2.56 -7.58
CA SER A 116 14.34 -1.18 -7.18
C SER A 116 15.70 -0.71 -7.67
N THR A 117 15.97 0.59 -7.53
CA THR A 117 17.19 1.24 -8.03
C THR A 117 17.77 2.18 -6.98
N TYR A 118 19.03 2.57 -7.17
CA TYR A 118 19.59 3.72 -6.48
C TYR A 118 18.84 5.00 -6.88
N ALA A 119 18.76 5.93 -5.96
CA ALA A 119 18.04 7.18 -6.14
C ALA A 119 18.91 8.39 -5.79
N LEU A 120 18.67 9.47 -6.51
CA LEU A 120 19.18 10.80 -6.21
C LEU A 120 18.21 11.47 -5.24
N VAL A 121 18.72 11.95 -4.10
CA VAL A 121 17.96 12.64 -3.07
C VAL A 121 18.41 14.08 -2.97
N TYR A 122 17.49 15.03 -3.01
CA TYR A 122 17.75 16.46 -2.87
C TYR A 122 16.55 17.17 -2.25
N ARG A 123 16.73 18.37 -1.70
CA ARG A 123 15.60 19.18 -1.23
C ARG A 123 14.72 19.58 -2.41
N THR A 124 13.42 19.38 -2.31
CA THR A 124 12.49 19.67 -3.41
C THR A 124 12.58 21.12 -3.91
N ALA A 125 12.93 22.05 -3.02
CA ALA A 125 13.17 23.44 -3.37
C ALA A 125 14.43 23.68 -4.27
N ASP A 126 15.32 22.72 -4.34
CA ASP A 126 16.56 22.81 -5.13
C ASP A 126 16.48 21.99 -6.45
N ALA A 127 15.28 21.63 -6.89
CA ALA A 127 15.07 20.77 -8.05
C ALA A 127 15.66 21.34 -9.36
N ASP A 128 15.56 22.64 -9.55
CA ASP A 128 16.13 23.37 -10.71
C ASP A 128 17.67 23.26 -10.80
N ARG A 129 18.33 22.98 -9.68
CA ARG A 129 19.79 22.87 -9.57
C ARG A 129 20.27 21.42 -9.65
N PHE A 130 19.54 20.48 -9.06
CA PHE A 130 20.06 19.15 -8.73
C PHE A 130 19.19 17.97 -9.22
N ALA A 131 18.11 18.22 -9.94
CA ALA A 131 17.26 17.13 -10.45
C ALA A 131 17.95 16.27 -11.53
N ASP A 132 18.97 16.80 -12.17
CA ASP A 132 19.74 16.13 -13.24
C ASP A 132 21.22 15.99 -12.83
N LEU A 133 21.72 14.74 -12.86
CA LEU A 133 23.13 14.43 -12.59
C LEU A 133 24.09 15.03 -13.64
N ASP A 134 23.61 15.40 -14.81
CA ASP A 134 24.38 16.05 -15.86
C ASP A 134 24.33 17.58 -15.77
N SER A 135 23.61 18.14 -14.81
CA SER A 135 23.59 19.57 -14.54
C SER A 135 24.98 20.11 -14.19
N PRO A 136 25.40 21.26 -14.76
CA PRO A 136 26.66 21.90 -14.36
C PRO A 136 26.76 22.21 -12.87
N MET A 137 25.63 22.40 -12.20
CA MET A 137 25.58 22.66 -10.76
C MET A 137 26.05 21.47 -9.93
N MET A 138 25.99 20.25 -10.47
CA MET A 138 26.48 19.04 -9.80
C MET A 138 28.00 19.06 -9.58
N GLN A 139 28.76 19.78 -10.40
CA GLN A 139 30.21 19.95 -10.21
C GLN A 139 30.56 20.71 -8.92
N LEU A 140 29.63 21.51 -8.42
CA LEU A 140 29.78 22.32 -7.19
C LEU A 140 29.04 21.72 -6.00
N ALA A 141 28.25 20.66 -6.24
CA ALA A 141 27.41 20.05 -5.21
C ALA A 141 28.22 19.25 -4.19
N ARG A 142 27.85 19.36 -2.93
CA ARG A 142 28.29 18.46 -1.86
C ARG A 142 27.48 17.17 -1.94
N ILE A 143 28.13 16.08 -2.32
CA ILE A 143 27.47 14.82 -2.70
C ILE A 143 27.71 13.77 -1.62
N GLY A 144 26.63 13.25 -1.01
CA GLY A 144 26.69 12.12 -0.10
C GLY A 144 26.55 10.77 -0.84
N VAL A 145 27.38 9.80 -0.49
CA VAL A 145 27.32 8.45 -1.04
C VAL A 145 27.81 7.42 -0.04
N VAL A 146 27.21 6.24 -0.02
CA VAL A 146 27.73 5.13 0.80
C VAL A 146 28.93 4.50 0.05
N ALA A 147 30.06 4.43 0.71
CA ALA A 147 31.31 3.92 0.14
C ALA A 147 31.15 2.45 -0.30
N GLY A 148 31.79 2.10 -1.42
CA GLY A 148 31.71 0.73 -1.97
C GLY A 148 30.40 0.39 -2.70
N THR A 149 29.46 1.34 -2.81
CA THR A 149 28.21 1.13 -3.57
C THR A 149 28.34 1.58 -5.03
N PRO A 150 27.50 1.05 -5.96
CA PRO A 150 27.55 1.38 -7.38
C PRO A 150 27.52 2.89 -7.73
N PRO A 151 26.82 3.77 -7.02
CA PRO A 151 26.86 5.21 -7.25
C PRO A 151 28.26 5.83 -7.20
N VAL A 152 29.19 5.30 -6.41
CA VAL A 152 30.58 5.80 -6.38
C VAL A 152 31.22 5.73 -7.77
N ASN A 153 31.04 4.60 -8.47
CA ASN A 153 31.56 4.41 -9.82
C ASN A 153 30.84 5.30 -10.84
N LEU A 154 29.54 5.54 -10.65
CA LEU A 154 28.78 6.48 -11.48
C LEU A 154 29.31 7.90 -11.34
N LEU A 155 29.51 8.38 -10.11
CA LEU A 155 30.04 9.72 -9.83
C LEU A 155 31.45 9.88 -10.40
N ALA A 156 32.32 8.87 -10.24
CA ALA A 156 33.69 8.90 -10.82
C ALA A 156 33.67 9.01 -12.33
N ARG A 157 32.80 8.27 -13.02
CA ARG A 157 32.65 8.36 -14.50
C ARG A 157 32.14 9.70 -14.98
N LYS A 158 31.31 10.37 -14.20
CA LYS A 158 30.79 11.72 -14.48
C LYS A 158 31.76 12.82 -14.06
N GLY A 159 32.91 12.49 -13.49
CA GLY A 159 33.90 13.46 -12.99
C GLY A 159 33.45 14.23 -11.75
N LEU A 160 32.41 13.70 -11.03
CA LEU A 160 31.82 14.32 -9.86
C LEU A 160 32.49 13.80 -8.57
N THR A 161 33.82 13.98 -8.46
CA THR A 161 34.60 13.43 -7.32
C THR A 161 35.08 14.48 -6.34
N GLY A 162 34.95 15.77 -6.67
CA GLY A 162 35.61 16.85 -5.93
C GLY A 162 35.03 17.16 -4.55
N GLN A 163 33.76 16.86 -4.30
CA GLN A 163 33.05 17.17 -3.07
C GLN A 163 32.20 16.00 -2.53
N ILE A 164 32.77 14.78 -2.65
CA ILE A 164 32.10 13.59 -2.16
C ILE A 164 32.34 13.43 -0.65
N ARG A 165 31.25 13.26 0.10
CA ARG A 165 31.28 12.75 1.47
C ARG A 165 30.87 11.27 1.43
N GLY A 166 31.83 10.40 1.78
CA GLY A 166 31.61 8.96 1.94
C GLY A 166 30.99 8.64 3.29
N TYR A 167 30.04 7.70 3.31
CA TYR A 167 29.46 7.08 4.50
C TYR A 167 29.82 5.59 4.49
N ASP A 168 30.04 5.01 5.67
CA ASP A 168 30.47 3.62 5.78
C ASP A 168 29.34 2.65 5.35
N LEU A 169 29.72 1.57 4.65
CA LEU A 169 28.77 0.54 4.19
C LEU A 169 28.56 -0.54 5.27
N MET A 170 29.65 -0.99 5.87
CA MET A 170 29.66 -2.14 6.79
C MET A 170 29.74 -1.66 8.24
N VAL A 171 28.58 -1.41 8.81
CA VAL A 171 28.42 -0.92 10.18
C VAL A 171 27.50 -1.84 10.97
N ASP A 172 27.55 -1.74 12.29
CA ASP A 172 26.53 -2.32 13.15
C ASP A 172 25.28 -1.43 13.12
N SER A 173 24.22 -1.90 12.49
CA SER A 173 22.94 -1.18 12.31
C SER A 173 22.29 -0.73 13.63
N ARG A 174 22.66 -1.39 14.75
CA ARG A 174 22.20 -1.03 16.10
C ARG A 174 22.84 0.25 16.63
N VAL A 175 24.00 0.62 16.07
CA VAL A 175 24.82 1.76 16.52
C VAL A 175 24.78 2.88 15.49
N GLU A 176 24.92 2.55 14.21
CA GLU A 176 25.06 3.52 13.13
C GLU A 176 24.11 3.24 11.97
N GLN A 177 23.60 4.29 11.36
CA GLN A 177 22.74 4.22 10.18
C GLN A 177 23.21 5.22 9.10
N PRO A 178 24.32 4.94 8.41
CA PRO A 178 25.02 5.90 7.55
C PRO A 178 24.16 6.47 6.41
N ALA A 179 23.34 5.65 5.77
CA ALA A 179 22.45 6.11 4.71
C ALA A 179 21.31 7.02 5.23
N ARG A 180 20.81 6.78 6.45
CA ARG A 180 19.89 7.69 7.13
C ARG A 180 20.57 9.02 7.43
N GLN A 181 21.79 8.99 7.97
CA GLN A 181 22.58 10.19 8.26
C GLN A 181 22.79 11.03 7.00
N ALA A 182 23.08 10.41 5.86
CA ALA A 182 23.23 11.13 4.59
C ALA A 182 21.94 11.87 4.18
N ILE A 183 20.75 11.30 4.44
CA ILE A 183 19.46 11.94 4.16
C ILE A 183 19.23 13.12 5.14
N GLU A 184 19.53 12.95 6.41
CA GLU A 184 19.46 14.02 7.41
C GLU A 184 20.40 15.17 7.04
N ASP A 185 21.61 14.87 6.56
CA ASP A 185 22.58 15.86 6.10
C ASP A 185 22.08 16.63 4.84
N VAL A 186 21.33 15.98 3.94
CA VAL A 186 20.64 16.68 2.82
C VAL A 186 19.53 17.58 3.37
N ALA A 187 18.71 17.08 4.29
CA ALA A 187 17.62 17.83 4.86
C ALA A 187 18.11 19.09 5.58
N ASN A 188 19.21 18.97 6.34
CA ASN A 188 19.81 20.05 7.12
C ASN A 188 20.73 20.97 6.30
N GLY A 189 20.90 20.71 4.99
CA GLY A 189 21.74 21.54 4.11
C GLY A 189 23.26 21.34 4.28
N GLN A 190 23.69 20.30 4.97
CA GLN A 190 25.12 19.91 5.03
C GLN A 190 25.58 19.25 3.73
N LEU A 191 24.66 18.59 3.04
CA LEU A 191 24.78 18.09 1.69
C LEU A 191 23.77 18.80 0.76
N ASP A 192 24.10 18.85 -0.50
CA ASP A 192 23.19 19.34 -1.53
C ASP A 192 22.36 18.17 -2.10
N VAL A 193 23.02 17.03 -2.29
CA VAL A 193 22.43 15.79 -2.81
C VAL A 193 23.01 14.55 -2.13
N ALA A 194 22.30 13.42 -2.18
CA ALA A 194 22.82 12.10 -1.85
C ALA A 194 22.40 11.06 -2.86
N LEU A 195 23.28 10.09 -3.18
CA LEU A 195 22.97 8.95 -4.03
C LEU A 195 22.94 7.69 -3.16
N LEU A 196 21.75 7.15 -2.93
CA LEU A 196 21.50 6.10 -1.96
C LEU A 196 20.64 4.99 -2.54
N TRP A 197 20.64 3.81 -1.89
CA TRP A 197 19.70 2.75 -2.22
C TRP A 197 18.27 3.22 -2.04
N GLY A 198 17.46 3.12 -3.12
CA GLY A 198 16.13 3.71 -3.22
C GLY A 198 15.18 3.39 -2.07
N PRO A 199 15.04 2.13 -1.63
CA PRO A 199 14.21 1.79 -0.46
C PRO A 199 14.58 2.57 0.81
N ILE A 200 15.86 2.73 1.11
CA ILE A 200 16.33 3.52 2.26
C ILE A 200 16.03 5.00 2.02
N ALA A 201 16.34 5.49 0.82
CA ALA A 201 16.11 6.87 0.43
C ALA A 201 14.64 7.28 0.56
N GLY A 202 13.72 6.50 0.01
CA GLY A 202 12.29 6.78 0.04
C GLY A 202 11.71 6.80 1.44
N TYR A 203 12.10 5.84 2.27
CA TYR A 203 11.61 5.72 3.64
C TYR A 203 12.02 6.91 4.53
N TRP A 204 13.31 7.24 4.52
CA TRP A 204 13.82 8.31 5.38
C TRP A 204 13.51 9.71 4.85
N ALA A 205 13.42 9.89 3.51
CA ALA A 205 13.00 11.16 2.93
C ALA A 205 11.57 11.57 3.33
N LYS A 206 10.64 10.61 3.36
CA LYS A 206 9.26 10.85 3.83
C LYS A 206 9.16 11.31 5.30
N ARG A 207 10.20 11.10 6.10
CA ARG A 207 10.24 11.39 7.54
C ARG A 207 11.03 12.64 7.90
N GLN A 208 11.52 13.37 6.88
CA GLN A 208 12.24 14.61 7.12
C GLN A 208 11.27 15.79 7.33
N PRO A 209 11.66 16.77 8.14
CA PRO A 209 10.83 17.97 8.37
C PRO A 209 10.74 18.88 7.14
N VAL A 210 11.66 18.72 6.17
CA VAL A 210 11.67 19.45 4.91
C VAL A 210 11.35 18.51 3.74
N PRO A 211 10.63 18.97 2.70
CA PRO A 211 10.34 18.15 1.54
C PRO A 211 11.61 17.74 0.80
N LEU A 212 11.82 16.43 0.66
CA LEU A 212 12.88 15.85 -0.15
C LEU A 212 12.30 15.13 -1.36
N THR A 213 12.93 15.31 -2.51
CA THR A 213 12.64 14.54 -3.73
C THR A 213 13.57 13.35 -3.81
N VAL A 214 13.01 12.19 -4.13
CA VAL A 214 13.72 10.93 -4.36
C VAL A 214 13.51 10.54 -5.81
N ALA A 215 14.51 10.80 -6.65
CA ALA A 215 14.45 10.53 -8.08
C ALA A 215 15.21 9.24 -8.40
N ALA A 216 14.51 8.26 -8.99
CA ALA A 216 15.13 7.01 -9.46
C ALA A 216 16.23 7.29 -10.49
N ILE A 217 17.42 6.75 -10.26
CA ILE A 217 18.53 6.90 -11.21
C ILE A 217 18.42 5.79 -12.25
N LYS A 218 18.35 6.17 -13.53
CA LYS A 218 18.44 5.22 -14.64
C LYS A 218 19.91 4.92 -14.92
N GLY A 219 20.29 3.66 -14.82
CA GLY A 219 21.61 3.20 -15.26
C GLY A 219 21.67 3.05 -16.79
N ASP A 220 22.85 3.28 -17.37
CA ASP A 220 23.11 2.86 -18.74
C ASP A 220 23.52 1.36 -18.70
N PRO A 221 22.72 0.45 -19.25
CA PRO A 221 23.00 -0.98 -19.20
C PRO A 221 24.25 -1.39 -19.98
N HIS A 222 24.74 -0.53 -20.88
CA HIS A 222 25.87 -0.85 -21.76
C HIS A 222 27.20 -0.29 -21.27
N THR A 223 27.18 0.82 -20.55
CA THR A 223 28.41 1.56 -20.23
C THR A 223 28.57 1.92 -18.75
N GLY A 224 27.51 1.81 -17.95
CA GLY A 224 27.49 2.25 -16.56
C GLY A 224 27.56 1.11 -15.53
N PRO A 225 27.74 1.42 -14.23
CA PRO A 225 27.52 0.46 -13.18
C PRO A 225 26.05 0.08 -13.13
N ARG A 226 25.76 -1.17 -12.74
CA ARG A 226 24.39 -1.60 -12.49
C ARG A 226 23.85 -0.85 -11.28
N LEU A 227 22.74 -0.14 -11.45
CA LEU A 227 22.11 0.67 -10.40
C LEU A 227 20.78 0.12 -9.92
N ASP A 228 20.16 -0.77 -10.68
CA ASP A 228 18.91 -1.43 -10.32
C ASP A 228 19.13 -2.90 -10.02
N PHE A 229 18.33 -3.41 -9.07
CA PHE A 229 18.45 -4.79 -8.61
C PHE A 229 17.08 -5.41 -8.41
N ARG A 230 16.96 -6.67 -8.82
CA ARG A 230 15.83 -7.53 -8.45
C ARG A 230 16.12 -8.11 -7.07
N ILE A 231 15.13 -8.06 -6.20
CA ILE A 231 15.24 -8.55 -4.83
C ILE A 231 14.40 -9.81 -4.70
N SER A 232 15.04 -10.85 -4.20
CA SER A 232 14.49 -12.17 -3.93
C SER A 232 14.50 -12.45 -2.43
N MET A 233 13.84 -13.52 -2.03
CA MET A 233 14.03 -14.11 -0.71
C MET A 233 15.12 -15.18 -0.78
N GLY A 234 15.86 -15.34 0.31
CA GLY A 234 16.96 -16.31 0.44
C GLY A 234 16.54 -17.50 1.28
N LEU A 235 16.78 -18.71 0.75
CA LEU A 235 16.47 -19.99 1.37
C LEU A 235 17.73 -20.84 1.50
N ARG A 236 17.70 -21.88 2.33
CA ARG A 236 18.78 -22.89 2.35
C ARG A 236 18.80 -23.67 1.02
N PRO A 237 19.98 -24.05 0.53
CA PRO A 237 20.09 -24.99 -0.57
C PRO A 237 19.41 -26.34 -0.25
N ASN A 238 18.93 -27.03 -1.30
CA ASN A 238 18.30 -28.35 -1.22
C ASN A 238 16.93 -28.41 -0.51
N GLU A 239 16.20 -27.30 -0.51
CA GLU A 239 14.81 -27.20 -0.06
C GLU A 239 13.88 -26.81 -1.23
N PRO A 240 13.70 -27.67 -2.25
CA PRO A 240 12.93 -27.33 -3.46
C PRO A 240 11.45 -27.15 -3.19
N ASP A 241 10.84 -27.91 -2.29
CA ASP A 241 9.42 -27.81 -1.97
C ASP A 241 9.12 -26.52 -1.21
N TRP A 242 9.99 -26.14 -0.28
CA TRP A 242 9.91 -24.83 0.39
C TRP A 242 10.07 -23.68 -0.60
N LYS A 243 11.03 -23.77 -1.51
CA LYS A 243 11.20 -22.77 -2.58
C LYS A 243 9.95 -22.63 -3.44
N HIS A 244 9.34 -23.75 -3.85
CA HIS A 244 8.08 -23.70 -4.61
C HIS A 244 6.98 -23.03 -3.80
N ARG A 245 6.83 -23.40 -2.53
CA ARG A 245 5.82 -22.81 -1.64
C ARG A 245 6.01 -21.30 -1.45
N VAL A 246 7.24 -20.83 -1.25
CA VAL A 246 7.55 -19.40 -1.12
C VAL A 246 7.29 -18.65 -2.42
N ASN A 247 7.63 -19.22 -3.57
CA ASN A 247 7.32 -18.63 -4.89
C ASN A 247 5.81 -18.52 -5.14
N ASP A 248 5.03 -19.50 -4.70
CA ASP A 248 3.57 -19.44 -4.76
C ASP A 248 3.02 -18.31 -3.88
N LEU A 249 3.52 -18.18 -2.66
CA LEU A 249 3.15 -17.06 -1.77
C LEU A 249 3.50 -15.71 -2.36
N ILE A 250 4.69 -15.55 -2.94
CA ILE A 250 5.10 -14.31 -3.62
C ILE A 250 4.09 -13.97 -4.72
N ARG A 251 3.72 -14.95 -5.56
CA ARG A 251 2.78 -14.74 -6.65
C ARG A 251 1.38 -14.38 -6.15
N GLU A 252 0.90 -15.10 -5.13
CA GLU A 252 -0.43 -14.89 -4.55
C GLU A 252 -0.57 -13.54 -3.85
N LEU A 253 0.49 -13.08 -3.18
CA LEU A 253 0.51 -11.88 -2.35
C LEU A 253 1.14 -10.66 -3.05
N GLN A 254 1.45 -10.77 -4.35
CA GLN A 254 2.16 -9.72 -5.08
C GLN A 254 1.50 -8.33 -4.99
N PRO A 255 0.15 -8.19 -5.09
CA PRO A 255 -0.49 -6.88 -4.95
C PRO A 255 -0.30 -6.27 -3.56
N GLU A 256 -0.43 -7.07 -2.50
CA GLU A 256 -0.26 -6.62 -1.11
C GLU A 256 1.20 -6.29 -0.80
N ILE A 257 2.14 -7.11 -1.30
CA ILE A 257 3.58 -6.86 -1.19
C ILE A 257 3.92 -5.53 -1.87
N GLN A 258 3.44 -5.31 -3.09
CA GLN A 258 3.66 -4.05 -3.81
C GLN A 258 3.08 -2.85 -3.05
N ALA A 259 1.88 -2.97 -2.50
CA ALA A 259 1.25 -1.92 -1.71
C ALA A 259 2.10 -1.57 -0.47
N ILE A 260 2.58 -2.57 0.27
CA ILE A 260 3.48 -2.36 1.42
C ILE A 260 4.73 -1.60 0.99
N LEU A 261 5.41 -2.04 -0.08
CA LEU A 261 6.65 -1.42 -0.55
C LEU A 261 6.44 0.05 -0.95
N LEU A 262 5.36 0.35 -1.67
CA LEU A 262 5.01 1.72 -2.08
C LEU A 262 4.68 2.61 -0.88
N ASP A 263 3.98 2.08 0.14
CA ASP A 263 3.70 2.81 1.38
C ASP A 263 4.98 3.20 2.11
N TYR A 264 5.99 2.33 2.08
CA TYR A 264 7.32 2.65 2.62
C TYR A 264 8.15 3.59 1.73
N GLY A 265 7.63 3.99 0.56
CA GLY A 265 8.32 4.89 -0.37
C GLY A 265 9.40 4.22 -1.21
N VAL A 266 9.36 2.91 -1.34
CA VAL A 266 10.30 2.17 -2.19
C VAL A 266 10.09 2.57 -3.66
N PRO A 267 11.11 3.09 -4.37
CA PRO A 267 11.02 3.35 -5.79
C PRO A 267 11.05 2.03 -6.56
N LEU A 268 9.87 1.49 -6.85
CA LEU A 268 9.70 0.24 -7.58
C LEU A 268 9.89 0.44 -9.08
N LEU A 269 10.44 -0.59 -9.73
CA LEU A 269 10.58 -0.66 -11.18
C LEU A 269 9.82 -1.87 -11.74
N ASP A 270 9.22 -1.70 -12.92
CA ASP A 270 8.66 -2.80 -13.69
C ASP A 270 9.75 -3.69 -14.32
N GLU A 271 9.37 -4.73 -15.04
CA GLU A 271 10.32 -5.63 -15.73
C GLU A 271 11.15 -4.89 -16.80
N GLN A 272 10.63 -3.82 -17.36
CA GLN A 272 11.31 -2.97 -18.35
C GLN A 272 12.21 -1.92 -17.71
N GLY A 273 12.18 -1.78 -16.37
CA GLY A 273 12.96 -0.80 -15.62
C GLY A 273 12.32 0.60 -15.57
N ASN A 274 11.05 0.71 -15.91
CA ASN A 274 10.32 1.96 -15.72
C ASN A 274 9.82 2.05 -14.26
N PRO A 275 9.77 3.27 -13.69
CA PRO A 275 9.19 3.45 -12.37
C PRO A 275 7.73 2.97 -12.33
N ILE A 276 7.43 2.09 -11.38
CA ILE A 276 6.07 1.81 -10.99
C ILE A 276 5.64 2.99 -10.11
N THR A 277 4.88 3.89 -10.69
CA THR A 277 4.16 4.87 -9.89
C THR A 277 3.15 4.12 -9.03
N PRO A 278 2.94 4.54 -7.77
CA PRO A 278 1.84 4.00 -7.00
C PRO A 278 0.59 4.07 -7.88
N GLY A 279 0.07 2.93 -8.29
CA GLY A 279 -1.32 2.86 -8.71
C GLY A 279 -2.16 3.41 -7.55
N PRO A 280 -3.40 3.80 -7.78
CA PRO A 280 -4.22 4.36 -6.71
C PRO A 280 -4.04 3.48 -5.47
N SER A 281 -3.36 4.03 -4.46
CA SER A 281 -3.05 3.30 -3.23
C SER A 281 -4.38 2.98 -2.55
N THR A 282 -4.75 1.72 -2.59
CA THR A 282 -5.91 1.20 -1.84
C THR A 282 -5.60 1.05 -0.34
N VAL A 283 -4.42 1.53 0.11
CA VAL A 283 -4.08 1.53 1.53
C VAL A 283 -4.80 2.70 2.20
N VAL A 284 -6.05 2.48 2.50
CA VAL A 284 -6.80 3.25 3.48
C VAL A 284 -6.22 2.90 4.85
N PRO A 285 -6.06 3.87 5.77
CA PRO A 285 -5.59 3.60 7.13
C PRO A 285 -6.35 2.41 7.72
N ALA A 286 -5.62 1.48 8.31
CA ALA A 286 -6.22 0.28 8.91
C ALA A 286 -7.33 0.68 9.88
N SER A 287 -8.58 0.46 9.48
CA SER A 287 -9.74 0.69 10.32
C SER A 287 -10.14 -0.62 10.97
N THR A 288 -10.34 -0.61 12.29
CA THR A 288 -10.86 -1.74 13.03
C THR A 288 -12.40 -1.84 12.94
N VAL A 289 -13.05 -0.91 12.25
CA VAL A 289 -14.49 -0.89 12.07
C VAL A 289 -14.88 -1.96 11.04
N PRO A 290 -15.71 -2.94 11.41
CA PRO A 290 -16.15 -3.95 10.46
C PRO A 290 -17.09 -3.35 9.41
N GLU A 291 -17.03 -3.87 8.20
CA GLU A 291 -17.97 -3.52 7.13
C GLU A 291 -19.36 -4.13 7.45
N PRO A 292 -20.41 -3.30 7.56
CA PRO A 292 -21.75 -3.83 7.84
C PRO A 292 -22.39 -4.46 6.59
N SER A 293 -23.22 -5.45 6.79
CA SER A 293 -24.00 -6.08 5.69
C SER A 293 -25.04 -5.12 5.07
N GLY A 294 -25.62 -4.23 5.88
CA GLY A 294 -26.60 -3.21 5.47
C GLY A 294 -26.00 -1.83 5.31
N TYR A 295 -26.85 -0.81 5.39
CA TYR A 295 -26.48 0.59 5.44
C TYR A 295 -26.26 1.06 6.88
N ARG A 296 -25.44 2.09 7.03
CA ARG A 296 -25.32 2.82 8.29
C ARG A 296 -26.53 3.71 8.47
N MET A 297 -27.27 3.53 9.57
CA MET A 297 -28.55 4.20 9.79
C MET A 297 -28.46 5.43 10.71
N ASP A 298 -27.40 5.53 11.51
CA ASP A 298 -27.19 6.59 12.49
C ASP A 298 -25.72 6.95 12.65
N LYS A 299 -25.40 7.96 13.46
CA LYS A 299 -24.03 8.37 13.80
C LYS A 299 -23.13 8.45 12.57
N TYR A 300 -23.59 9.15 11.54
CA TYR A 300 -22.89 9.23 10.24
C TYR A 300 -21.51 9.87 10.33
N ARG A 301 -21.18 10.58 11.41
CA ARG A 301 -19.84 11.09 11.71
C ARG A 301 -19.19 10.19 12.76
N ALA A 302 -18.58 9.11 12.33
CA ALA A 302 -17.89 8.12 13.14
C ALA A 302 -16.81 7.44 12.30
N PRO A 303 -15.82 6.77 12.91
CA PRO A 303 -14.85 5.97 12.16
C PRO A 303 -15.53 5.04 11.17
N VAL A 304 -15.01 4.97 9.95
CA VAL A 304 -15.56 4.19 8.84
C VAL A 304 -14.74 2.93 8.60
N PRO A 305 -15.29 1.88 7.94
CA PRO A 305 -14.53 0.71 7.55
C PRO A 305 -13.32 1.04 6.65
N ALA A 306 -12.35 0.15 6.58
CA ALA A 306 -11.28 0.24 5.60
C ALA A 306 -11.72 -0.20 4.20
N THR A 307 -12.87 -0.90 4.08
CA THR A 307 -13.34 -1.53 2.84
C THR A 307 -14.77 -1.15 2.52
N LEU A 308 -15.13 -1.34 1.26
CA LEU A 308 -16.50 -1.37 0.76
C LEU A 308 -16.56 -2.46 -0.32
N ALA A 309 -17.23 -3.57 -0.02
CA ALA A 309 -17.33 -4.72 -0.92
C ALA A 309 -17.87 -4.30 -2.29
N GLY A 310 -17.12 -4.61 -3.34
CA GLY A 310 -17.44 -4.26 -4.73
C GLY A 310 -17.01 -2.87 -5.20
N ALA A 311 -16.53 -2.00 -4.30
CA ALA A 311 -15.94 -0.70 -4.67
C ALA A 311 -14.41 -0.71 -4.50
N THR A 312 -13.74 0.17 -5.24
CA THR A 312 -12.34 0.49 -4.99
C THR A 312 -12.24 1.65 -3.99
N VAL A 313 -11.55 1.44 -2.88
CA VAL A 313 -11.32 2.49 -1.88
C VAL A 313 -10.08 3.29 -2.26
N LEU A 314 -10.18 4.62 -2.25
CA LEU A 314 -9.12 5.52 -2.71
C LEU A 314 -8.47 6.25 -1.53
N SER A 315 -7.14 6.36 -1.57
CA SER A 315 -6.40 7.39 -0.86
C SER A 315 -6.42 8.71 -1.65
N THR A 316 -5.96 9.81 -1.05
CA THR A 316 -5.84 11.10 -1.76
C THR A 316 -4.99 10.99 -3.02
N ALA A 317 -3.80 10.38 -2.95
CA ALA A 317 -2.93 10.20 -4.10
C ALA A 317 -3.58 9.34 -5.21
N ALA A 318 -4.34 8.30 -4.82
CA ALA A 318 -5.09 7.47 -5.76
C ALA A 318 -6.21 8.25 -6.47
N LEU A 319 -6.89 9.14 -5.76
CA LEU A 319 -7.91 9.99 -6.34
C LEU A 319 -7.30 10.98 -7.34
N GLU A 320 -6.16 11.61 -7.00
CA GLU A 320 -5.43 12.50 -7.91
C GLU A 320 -5.08 11.81 -9.23
N GLN A 321 -4.53 10.61 -9.15
CA GLN A 321 -4.17 9.83 -10.33
C GLN A 321 -5.41 9.43 -11.14
N LEU A 322 -6.48 8.96 -10.49
CA LEU A 322 -7.72 8.59 -11.16
C LEU A 322 -8.35 9.78 -11.91
N ILE A 323 -8.29 10.99 -11.31
CA ILE A 323 -8.76 12.22 -11.95
C ILE A 323 -7.93 12.51 -13.21
N ALA A 324 -6.60 12.42 -13.11
CA ALA A 324 -5.70 12.71 -14.22
C ALA A 324 -5.83 11.72 -15.39
N GLU A 325 -6.05 10.43 -15.10
CA GLU A 325 -6.04 9.36 -16.12
C GLU A 325 -7.41 9.04 -16.70
N ARG A 326 -8.47 9.09 -15.89
CA ARG A 326 -9.79 8.54 -16.27
C ARG A 326 -10.93 9.54 -16.19
N HIS A 327 -10.72 10.74 -15.69
CA HIS A 327 -11.73 11.79 -15.56
C HIS A 327 -13.06 11.27 -14.97
N PRO A 328 -13.05 10.72 -13.75
CA PRO A 328 -14.23 10.15 -13.13
C PRO A 328 -15.28 11.23 -12.81
N VAL A 329 -16.52 10.83 -12.62
CA VAL A 329 -17.54 11.69 -12.04
C VAL A 329 -17.30 11.77 -10.52
N LEU A 330 -16.95 12.95 -10.02
CA LEU A 330 -16.73 13.18 -8.58
C LEU A 330 -18.03 13.64 -7.93
N ILE A 331 -18.48 12.93 -6.90
CA ILE A 331 -19.77 13.17 -6.25
C ILE A 331 -19.57 13.44 -4.75
N ASP A 332 -19.77 14.70 -4.38
CA ASP A 332 -19.87 15.09 -2.98
C ASP A 332 -21.29 14.78 -2.47
N VAL A 333 -21.38 14.01 -1.39
CA VAL A 333 -22.66 13.61 -0.81
C VAL A 333 -22.88 14.17 0.59
N LEU A 334 -22.10 15.16 1.01
CA LEU A 334 -22.29 15.76 2.32
C LEU A 334 -23.69 16.36 2.44
N PRO A 335 -24.39 16.11 3.57
CA PRO A 335 -25.72 16.66 3.77
C PRO A 335 -25.74 18.19 3.74
N LYS A 336 -26.79 18.75 3.14
CA LYS A 336 -27.07 20.18 3.22
C LYS A 336 -27.39 20.57 4.67
N GLN A 337 -26.73 21.59 5.18
CA GLN A 337 -27.00 22.11 6.52
C GLN A 337 -28.37 22.80 6.54
N ARG A 338 -29.11 22.50 7.61
CA ARG A 338 -30.43 23.14 7.83
C ARG A 338 -30.34 24.13 8.94
N ARG A 339 -31.26 25.09 8.87
CA ARG A 339 -31.51 25.97 10.01
C ARG A 339 -31.89 25.13 11.23
N PRO A 340 -31.21 25.30 12.37
CA PRO A 340 -31.55 24.61 13.62
C PRO A 340 -33.01 24.90 14.03
N LYS A 341 -33.77 23.90 14.43
CA LYS A 341 -35.20 24.04 14.80
C LYS A 341 -35.42 24.90 16.05
N ASP A 342 -34.44 24.99 16.93
CA ASP A 342 -34.40 25.76 18.18
C ASP A 342 -33.99 27.20 17.98
N ARG A 343 -33.64 27.62 16.78
CA ARG A 343 -33.26 29.02 16.50
C ARG A 343 -34.48 29.87 16.23
N ASP A 344 -34.47 31.09 16.84
CA ASP A 344 -35.52 32.08 16.65
C ASP A 344 -35.81 32.32 15.16
N GLN A 345 -37.07 32.12 14.75
CA GLN A 345 -37.50 32.23 13.35
C GLN A 345 -37.28 33.64 12.76
N ASN A 346 -37.19 34.66 13.61
CA ASN A 346 -36.93 36.03 13.18
C ASN A 346 -35.45 36.36 12.96
N GLN A 347 -34.52 35.46 13.33
CA GLN A 347 -33.12 35.65 13.05
C GLN A 347 -32.78 35.21 11.63
N LEU A 348 -32.06 36.05 10.90
CA LEU A 348 -31.56 35.71 9.57
C LEU A 348 -30.69 34.45 9.62
N TRP A 349 -31.05 33.41 8.86
CA TRP A 349 -30.21 32.24 8.64
C TRP A 349 -29.45 32.43 7.34
N ILE A 350 -28.12 32.58 7.44
CA ILE A 350 -27.23 32.52 6.28
C ILE A 350 -26.68 31.11 6.21
N GLU A 351 -26.96 30.44 5.11
CA GLU A 351 -26.40 29.10 4.85
C GLU A 351 -24.87 29.20 4.80
N PRO A 352 -24.13 28.36 5.54
CA PRO A 352 -22.68 28.38 5.49
C PRO A 352 -22.18 28.04 4.06
N LYS A 353 -21.29 28.85 3.54
CA LYS A 353 -20.59 28.53 2.29
C LYS A 353 -19.84 27.23 2.44
N ARG A 354 -19.87 26.43 1.40
CA ARG A 354 -19.21 25.15 1.34
C ARG A 354 -18.25 25.12 0.16
N GLU A 355 -17.11 24.47 0.36
CA GLU A 355 -16.18 24.12 -0.70
C GLU A 355 -16.14 22.62 -0.90
N HIS A 356 -15.86 22.17 -2.12
CA HIS A 356 -15.67 20.79 -2.48
C HIS A 356 -14.49 20.64 -3.47
N ILE A 357 -14.12 19.39 -3.79
CA ILE A 357 -13.05 19.08 -4.75
C ILE A 357 -13.40 19.69 -6.12
N ALA A 358 -12.44 20.37 -6.75
CA ALA A 358 -12.65 20.98 -8.07
C ALA A 358 -13.15 19.93 -9.10
N GLY A 359 -14.17 20.28 -9.86
CA GLY A 359 -14.80 19.39 -10.84
C GLY A 359 -15.84 18.42 -10.25
N SER A 360 -16.13 18.51 -8.96
CA SER A 360 -17.17 17.71 -8.33
C SER A 360 -18.58 18.26 -8.55
N VAL A 361 -19.55 17.38 -8.37
CA VAL A 361 -20.96 17.68 -8.30
C VAL A 361 -21.47 17.39 -6.90
N TRP A 362 -22.26 18.29 -6.32
CA TRP A 362 -22.83 18.08 -5.00
C TRP A 362 -24.26 17.53 -5.07
N LEU A 363 -24.42 16.26 -4.63
CA LEU A 363 -25.70 15.58 -4.45
C LEU A 363 -25.98 15.41 -2.95
N PRO A 364 -26.54 16.43 -2.29
CA PRO A 364 -26.73 16.37 -0.84
C PRO A 364 -27.74 15.30 -0.43
N ASN A 365 -27.58 14.75 0.77
CA ASN A 365 -28.51 13.85 1.46
C ASN A 365 -28.66 12.44 0.85
N VAL A 366 -28.09 12.11 -0.30
CA VAL A 366 -28.22 10.77 -0.95
C VAL A 366 -27.52 9.64 -0.19
N GLY A 367 -26.73 9.96 0.82
CA GLY A 367 -25.97 8.99 1.64
C GLY A 367 -26.65 8.58 2.94
N PHE A 368 -27.86 9.02 3.24
CA PHE A 368 -28.60 8.50 4.40
C PHE A 368 -28.87 6.99 4.23
N GLY A 369 -28.87 6.25 5.35
CA GLY A 369 -29.10 4.81 5.34
C GLY A 369 -30.49 4.45 4.83
N ASP A 370 -31.49 5.21 5.29
CA ASP A 370 -32.86 5.15 4.79
C ASP A 370 -33.14 6.38 3.92
N LEU A 371 -33.48 6.13 2.65
CA LEU A 371 -33.87 7.18 1.71
C LEU A 371 -35.35 7.08 1.40
N SER A 372 -36.06 8.21 1.40
CA SER A 372 -37.40 8.26 0.85
C SER A 372 -37.40 7.90 -0.64
N PRO A 373 -38.56 7.47 -1.19
CA PRO A 373 -38.68 7.20 -2.63
C PRO A 373 -38.22 8.37 -3.50
N ASP A 374 -38.57 9.61 -3.14
CA ASP A 374 -38.18 10.82 -3.90
C ASP A 374 -36.67 11.01 -3.93
N PHE A 375 -35.96 10.78 -2.80
CA PHE A 375 -34.51 10.84 -2.75
C PHE A 375 -33.81 9.69 -3.45
N THR A 376 -34.44 8.53 -3.47
CA THR A 376 -33.94 7.37 -4.23
C THR A 376 -34.04 7.66 -5.74
N ASP A 377 -35.16 8.24 -6.19
CA ASP A 377 -35.36 8.61 -7.58
C ASP A 377 -34.49 9.80 -7.99
N TYR A 378 -34.32 10.78 -7.13
CA TYR A 378 -33.35 11.89 -7.31
C TYR A 378 -31.94 11.33 -7.52
N PHE A 379 -31.46 10.48 -6.63
CA PHE A 379 -30.11 9.91 -6.73
C PHE A 379 -29.92 9.11 -8.01
N ARG A 380 -30.89 8.24 -8.35
CA ARG A 380 -30.89 7.44 -9.58
C ARG A 380 -30.85 8.34 -10.83
N THR A 381 -31.70 9.35 -10.86
CA THR A 381 -31.85 10.24 -12.02
C THR A 381 -30.61 11.11 -12.23
N GLU A 382 -30.11 11.74 -11.19
CA GLU A 382 -28.96 12.62 -11.32
C GLU A 382 -27.67 11.83 -11.62
N LEU A 383 -27.47 10.68 -10.99
CA LEU A 383 -26.34 9.81 -11.30
C LEU A 383 -26.37 9.32 -12.77
N ALA A 384 -27.56 8.97 -13.27
CA ALA A 384 -27.72 8.60 -14.69
C ALA A 384 -27.41 9.76 -15.65
N LYS A 385 -27.84 10.99 -15.33
CA LYS A 385 -27.48 12.18 -16.13
C LYS A 385 -25.97 12.42 -16.15
N LEU A 386 -25.31 12.38 -14.99
CA LEU A 386 -23.88 12.60 -14.85
C LEU A 386 -23.02 11.57 -15.57
N THR A 387 -23.49 10.34 -15.65
CA THR A 387 -22.79 9.25 -16.34
C THR A 387 -23.22 9.07 -17.80
N GLY A 388 -24.25 9.78 -18.23
CA GLY A 388 -24.88 9.54 -19.55
C GLY A 388 -25.57 8.19 -19.65
N GLY A 389 -25.98 7.60 -18.51
CA GLY A 389 -26.59 6.27 -18.43
C GLY A 389 -25.58 5.10 -18.45
N ASP A 390 -24.29 5.38 -18.64
CA ASP A 390 -23.24 4.35 -18.65
C ASP A 390 -22.91 3.89 -17.21
N LYS A 391 -23.25 2.65 -16.90
CA LYS A 391 -23.01 2.02 -15.60
C LYS A 391 -21.55 1.62 -15.37
N SER A 392 -20.71 1.62 -16.41
CA SER A 392 -19.28 1.32 -16.35
C SER A 392 -18.42 2.57 -16.16
N LYS A 393 -19.00 3.76 -16.30
CA LYS A 393 -18.29 5.03 -16.11
C LYS A 393 -17.78 5.15 -14.68
N PRO A 394 -16.51 5.52 -14.48
CA PRO A 394 -15.96 5.70 -13.14
C PRO A 394 -16.70 6.78 -12.33
N VAL A 395 -17.20 6.42 -11.15
CA VAL A 395 -17.89 7.34 -10.23
C VAL A 395 -17.22 7.27 -8.85
N VAL A 396 -16.90 8.43 -8.27
CA VAL A 396 -16.24 8.55 -6.96
C VAL A 396 -17.19 9.21 -5.98
N PHE A 397 -17.45 8.55 -4.87
CA PHE A 397 -18.24 9.11 -3.78
C PHE A 397 -17.37 9.55 -2.61
N TYR A 398 -17.58 10.75 -2.14
CA TYR A 398 -16.88 11.29 -0.97
C TYR A 398 -17.77 12.29 -0.20
N CYS A 399 -17.34 12.66 1.00
CA CYS A 399 -17.89 13.76 1.79
C CYS A 399 -16.79 14.39 2.67
N ASP A 400 -16.86 14.25 3.99
CA ASP A 400 -15.79 14.65 4.91
C ASP A 400 -15.11 13.38 5.46
N ALA A 401 -13.96 13.52 6.12
CA ALA A 401 -13.31 12.40 6.81
C ALA A 401 -14.24 11.80 7.89
N ASN A 402 -14.17 10.49 8.09
CA ASN A 402 -15.02 9.76 9.03
C ASN A 402 -16.52 9.96 8.79
N CYS A 403 -16.93 9.92 7.52
CA CYS A 403 -18.31 10.17 7.11
C CYS A 403 -18.93 8.97 6.41
N TRP A 404 -19.88 8.33 7.07
CA TRP A 404 -20.60 7.17 6.54
C TRP A 404 -21.55 7.47 5.38
N MET A 405 -21.87 8.75 5.14
CA MET A 405 -22.75 9.14 4.04
C MET A 405 -22.18 8.72 2.68
N SER A 406 -20.87 8.95 2.46
CA SER A 406 -20.23 8.56 1.21
C SER A 406 -20.10 7.04 1.06
N TRP A 407 -19.89 6.32 2.16
CA TRP A 407 -19.90 4.86 2.16
C TRP A 407 -21.26 4.30 1.74
N ASN A 408 -22.35 4.80 2.34
CA ASN A 408 -23.73 4.42 2.00
C ASN A 408 -24.07 4.73 0.54
N ALA A 409 -23.74 5.94 0.06
CA ALA A 409 -24.02 6.34 -1.32
C ALA A 409 -23.29 5.46 -2.33
N ALA A 410 -22.00 5.17 -2.09
CA ALA A 410 -21.22 4.27 -2.94
C ALA A 410 -21.79 2.84 -2.94
N LYS A 411 -22.16 2.31 -1.76
CA LYS A 411 -22.82 0.99 -1.65
C LYS A 411 -24.13 0.94 -2.42
N ARG A 412 -24.96 1.99 -2.31
CA ARG A 412 -26.24 2.07 -3.02
C ARG A 412 -26.04 2.13 -4.53
N ALA A 413 -25.05 2.88 -5.00
CA ALA A 413 -24.69 2.92 -6.42
C ALA A 413 -24.33 1.53 -6.98
N LEU A 414 -23.60 0.72 -6.22
CA LEU A 414 -23.26 -0.67 -6.55
C LEU A 414 -24.48 -1.58 -6.52
N VAL A 415 -25.14 -1.66 -5.35
CA VAL A 415 -26.10 -2.73 -5.04
C VAL A 415 -27.47 -2.46 -5.64
N GLU A 416 -27.97 -1.21 -5.58
CA GLU A 416 -29.30 -0.85 -6.01
C GLU A 416 -29.32 -0.24 -7.42
N LEU A 417 -28.29 0.55 -7.78
CA LEU A 417 -28.26 1.22 -9.07
C LEU A 417 -27.44 0.51 -10.13
N GLY A 418 -26.68 -0.54 -9.78
CA GLY A 418 -25.97 -1.43 -10.69
C GLY A 418 -24.75 -0.82 -11.38
N TYR A 419 -24.11 0.17 -10.79
CA TYR A 419 -22.83 0.70 -11.30
C TYR A 419 -21.70 -0.28 -11.01
N THR A 420 -20.80 -0.48 -11.98
CA THR A 420 -19.72 -1.48 -11.90
C THR A 420 -18.34 -0.88 -11.67
N SER A 421 -18.18 0.43 -11.85
CA SER A 421 -16.91 1.15 -11.66
C SER A 421 -17.07 2.21 -10.56
N VAL A 422 -17.31 1.74 -9.33
CA VAL A 422 -17.56 2.60 -8.17
C VAL A 422 -16.31 2.71 -7.31
N TYR A 423 -15.99 3.93 -6.95
CA TYR A 423 -14.88 4.30 -6.08
C TYR A 423 -15.41 5.04 -4.85
N TRP A 424 -14.77 4.79 -3.72
CA TRP A 424 -15.07 5.47 -2.47
C TRP A 424 -13.82 6.14 -1.91
N TYR A 425 -13.94 7.44 -1.58
CA TYR A 425 -12.84 8.23 -1.03
C TYR A 425 -13.14 8.64 0.42
N PRO A 426 -12.69 7.86 1.44
CA PRO A 426 -13.03 8.06 2.86
C PRO A 426 -12.34 9.24 3.53
N GLU A 427 -11.17 9.71 3.02
CA GLU A 427 -10.46 10.86 3.58
C GLU A 427 -11.20 12.18 3.30
N GLY A 428 -12.04 12.19 2.26
CA GLY A 428 -12.95 13.29 1.93
C GLY A 428 -12.26 14.65 1.72
N ILE A 429 -13.00 15.73 1.89
CA ILE A 429 -12.48 17.08 1.68
C ILE A 429 -11.27 17.40 2.58
N ARG A 430 -11.19 16.83 3.78
CA ARG A 430 -10.05 17.07 4.68
C ARG A 430 -8.76 16.46 4.17
N GLY A 431 -8.82 15.23 3.63
CA GLY A 431 -7.68 14.59 3.00
C GLY A 431 -7.18 15.41 1.81
N TRP A 432 -8.11 15.88 0.96
CA TRP A 432 -7.82 16.70 -0.20
C TRP A 432 -7.17 18.05 0.15
N GLN A 433 -7.73 18.77 1.13
CA GLN A 433 -7.17 20.02 1.64
C GLN A 433 -5.79 19.84 2.27
N LYS A 434 -5.60 18.76 3.05
CA LYS A 434 -4.30 18.45 3.67
C LYS A 434 -3.20 18.19 2.64
N ALA A 435 -3.57 17.66 1.48
CA ALA A 435 -2.66 17.46 0.35
C ALA A 435 -2.40 18.74 -0.46
N GLY A 436 -2.98 19.89 -0.06
CA GLY A 436 -2.81 21.19 -0.75
C GLY A 436 -3.53 21.28 -2.09
N GLN A 437 -4.51 20.42 -2.36
CA GLN A 437 -5.21 20.34 -3.63
C GLN A 437 -6.32 21.37 -3.76
N GLN A 438 -6.68 21.71 -5.00
CA GLN A 438 -7.63 22.78 -5.30
C GLN A 438 -9.05 22.47 -4.83
N MET A 439 -9.65 23.42 -4.13
CA MET A 439 -11.04 23.43 -3.72
C MET A 439 -11.80 24.55 -4.45
N VAL A 440 -13.08 24.37 -4.67
CA VAL A 440 -13.99 25.36 -5.29
C VAL A 440 -15.28 25.47 -4.50
N GLU A 441 -16.00 26.60 -4.63
CA GLU A 441 -17.32 26.79 -4.00
C GLU A 441 -18.31 25.74 -4.53
N ALA A 442 -19.00 25.05 -3.64
CA ALA A 442 -19.95 23.99 -3.96
C ALA A 442 -21.35 24.54 -4.17
N HIS A 443 -21.98 24.13 -5.28
CA HIS A 443 -23.39 24.38 -5.55
C HIS A 443 -24.13 23.06 -5.68
N GLU A 444 -25.21 22.89 -4.91
CA GLU A 444 -25.98 21.66 -4.97
C GLU A 444 -26.80 21.53 -6.25
N ILE A 445 -26.95 20.32 -6.75
CA ILE A 445 -28.03 20.00 -7.69
C ILE A 445 -29.37 20.11 -6.93
N PRO A 446 -30.38 20.82 -7.50
CA PRO A 446 -31.67 20.95 -6.84
C PRO A 446 -32.23 19.58 -6.42
N MET A 447 -32.57 19.44 -5.14
CA MET A 447 -33.04 18.21 -4.54
C MET A 447 -34.54 18.31 -4.17
N PRO A 448 -35.24 17.18 -4.01
CA PRO A 448 -36.61 17.14 -3.50
C PRO A 448 -36.72 17.80 -2.13
N ASP A 449 -37.92 18.31 -1.80
CA ASP A 449 -38.20 18.81 -0.47
C ASP A 449 -38.06 17.68 0.54
N PHE A 450 -37.05 17.81 1.40
CA PHE A 450 -36.80 16.79 2.41
C PHE A 450 -37.66 17.08 3.64
N GLN A 451 -38.70 16.29 3.81
CA GLN A 451 -39.42 16.21 5.09
C GLN A 451 -38.75 15.11 5.95
N PRO A 452 -38.32 15.42 7.18
CA PRO A 452 -37.66 14.47 8.07
C PRO A 452 -38.63 13.42 8.61
#